data_b6f360021ef26afa32f860134e871c2e
#
_entry.id   b6f360021ef26afa32f860134e871c2e
#
_cell.length_a   1.000
_cell.length_b   1.000
_cell.length_c   1.000
_cell.angle_alpha   90.00
_cell.angle_beta   90.00
_cell.angle_gamma   90.00
#
_symmetry.space_group_name_H-M   'P 1'
#
loop_
_entity.id
_entity.type
_entity.pdbx_description
1 polymer ?
#
loop_
_entity_poly.entity_id
_entity_poly.type
_entity_poly.pdbx_seq_one_letter_code
_entity_poly.pdbx_strand_id
1 'polypeptide(L)'
;MSTLLIRNIAQLVTCDDGDRILQGADLYCEDGFIKTIGRDLDVEADRVIDGSHMFCYPGLVNTHHHLYQVFSRNLPQVQNMELFDWLRTLYEIWKNLDADVIRLSSLTGMGELMKHGCTTCFDHHYVFPAGSGDLLGAQFAAADELGIRMYASRGSMDLSKKDGGLPPDSVVQTVDEILRDSVHAIEAYHDTSYGAMHRVALAPCSPFSVSADLLRESAKLARQYGVRLHTHLCETKDEENFMLAREGVRPLAYMERLGWIGDDVWFAHGIHFNDEELRLLAQTGTGVAHCPISNMKLASGVARIPEMLELGVPVGLAVDGSASNDGSSLLEELRMAFLLHRLTSSRRAPTGYDVLKMATRGSARLLGRDDIGQLAEGKCADLFMIDARRLELVGCGCGVGDLLGTVGVRGPVDYTVVHGRVTVEDGRLTTVDEDQLAREAEAKCRAYLAM
;
A
#
# COMPACT_ATOMS: atom_id res chain seq x y z
N MET A 1 -5.36 15.93 25.28
CA MET A 1 -4.06 15.23 25.11
C MET A 1 -4.32 13.77 25.36
N SER A 2 -3.97 12.89 24.42
CA SER A 2 -4.03 11.45 24.62
C SER A 2 -2.61 10.90 24.75
N THR A 3 -2.37 10.10 25.78
CA THR A 3 -1.04 9.58 26.08
C THR A 3 -1.06 8.06 26.13
N LEU A 4 -0.02 7.44 25.56
CA LEU A 4 0.19 5.99 25.56
C LEU A 4 1.61 5.70 26.01
N LEU A 5 1.77 4.79 26.97
CA LEU A 5 3.04 4.26 27.41
C LEU A 5 3.10 2.75 27.18
N ILE A 6 4.08 2.29 26.43
CA ILE A 6 4.38 0.86 26.31
C ILE A 6 5.63 0.59 27.11
N ARG A 7 5.53 -0.23 28.17
CA ARG A 7 6.63 -0.49 29.13
C ARG A 7 7.35 -1.79 28.82
N ASN A 8 8.67 -1.80 29.07
CA ASN A 8 9.50 -3.01 29.10
C ASN A 8 9.46 -3.82 27.81
N ILE A 9 9.33 -3.19 26.64
CA ILE A 9 9.22 -3.88 25.34
C ILE A 9 10.36 -4.90 25.21
N ALA A 10 10.02 -6.19 25.05
CA ALA A 10 11.01 -7.28 25.00
C ALA A 10 12.06 -7.02 23.92
N GLN A 11 11.63 -6.67 22.71
CA GLN A 11 12.51 -6.17 21.65
C GLN A 11 11.76 -5.14 20.79
N LEU A 12 12.33 -3.96 20.65
CA LEU A 12 11.84 -2.85 19.82
C LEU A 12 12.74 -2.71 18.60
N VAL A 13 12.21 -3.00 17.42
CA VAL A 13 12.87 -2.80 16.13
C VAL A 13 12.48 -1.43 15.61
N THR A 14 13.45 -0.53 15.45
CA THR A 14 13.13 0.87 15.14
C THR A 14 13.00 1.18 13.64
N CYS A 15 13.71 0.47 12.80
CA CYS A 15 13.90 0.81 11.37
C CYS A 15 14.32 2.28 11.15
N ASP A 16 14.91 2.91 12.15
CA ASP A 16 15.47 4.26 12.06
C ASP A 16 16.81 4.27 11.30
N ASP A 17 17.43 5.44 11.16
CA ASP A 17 18.69 5.58 10.42
C ASP A 17 19.87 4.80 11.07
N GLY A 18 19.76 4.48 12.36
CA GLY A 18 20.73 3.66 13.08
C GLY A 18 20.43 2.17 13.06
N ASP A 19 19.32 1.74 12.45
CA ASP A 19 18.85 0.34 12.42
C ASP A 19 18.87 -0.30 13.83
N ARG A 20 18.45 0.46 14.86
CA ARG A 20 18.56 0.05 16.27
C ARG A 20 17.53 -1.03 16.60
N ILE A 21 17.96 -2.00 17.42
CA ILE A 21 17.08 -2.96 18.09
C ILE A 21 17.32 -2.84 19.59
N LEU A 22 16.30 -2.39 20.32
CA LEU A 22 16.39 -2.09 21.75
C LEU A 22 15.68 -3.18 22.56
N GLN A 23 16.27 -3.56 23.71
CA GLN A 23 15.69 -4.54 24.63
C GLN A 23 15.26 -3.87 25.93
N GLY A 24 14.06 -4.20 26.43
CA GLY A 24 13.52 -3.66 27.67
C GLY A 24 13.35 -2.14 27.60
N ALA A 25 13.01 -1.62 26.42
CA ALA A 25 12.76 -0.21 26.24
C ALA A 25 11.29 0.14 26.57
N ASP A 26 11.08 1.34 27.08
CA ASP A 26 9.78 1.99 27.14
C ASP A 26 9.60 2.92 25.95
N LEU A 27 8.37 3.04 25.45
CA LEU A 27 8.01 3.96 24.39
C LEU A 27 6.82 4.80 24.85
N TYR A 28 7.01 6.12 24.97
CA TYR A 28 5.99 7.08 25.38
C TYR A 28 5.52 7.92 24.20
N CYS A 29 4.21 7.98 24.03
CA CYS A 29 3.55 8.76 22.98
C CYS A 29 2.61 9.81 23.59
N GLU A 30 2.55 10.97 22.96
CA GLU A 30 1.65 12.06 23.30
C GLU A 30 1.10 12.69 22.01
N ASP A 31 -0.22 12.89 21.95
CA ASP A 31 -0.93 13.51 20.84
C ASP A 31 -0.58 12.93 19.45
N GLY A 32 -0.42 11.61 19.40
CA GLY A 32 -0.14 10.88 18.16
C GLY A 32 1.35 10.76 17.79
N PHE A 33 2.27 11.32 18.57
CA PHE A 33 3.68 11.32 18.27
C PHE A 33 4.51 10.61 19.34
N ILE A 34 5.60 9.98 18.95
CA ILE A 34 6.58 9.39 19.85
C ILE A 34 7.37 10.54 20.51
N LYS A 35 7.25 10.69 21.83
CA LYS A 35 7.97 11.73 22.60
C LYS A 35 9.29 11.24 23.11
N THR A 36 9.34 10.00 23.61
CA THR A 36 10.56 9.45 24.23
C THR A 36 10.62 7.95 24.06
N ILE A 37 11.79 7.45 23.72
CA ILE A 37 12.17 6.04 23.77
C ILE A 37 13.32 5.89 24.76
N GLY A 38 13.12 5.16 25.85
CA GLY A 38 14.10 5.05 26.93
C GLY A 38 13.93 3.79 27.76
N ARG A 39 14.43 3.80 28.98
CA ARG A 39 14.21 2.77 30.00
C ARG A 39 13.72 3.41 31.27
N ASP A 40 12.86 2.69 31.98
CA ASP A 40 12.37 3.10 33.30
C ASP A 40 11.80 4.53 33.29
N LEU A 41 10.99 4.85 32.26
CA LEU A 41 10.43 6.20 32.10
C LEU A 41 9.48 6.49 33.27
N ASP A 42 9.79 7.56 34.02
CA ASP A 42 8.96 8.07 35.12
C ASP A 42 7.91 9.05 34.55
N VAL A 43 6.92 8.51 33.83
CA VAL A 43 5.82 9.27 33.21
C VAL A 43 4.48 8.58 33.46
N GLU A 44 3.44 9.39 33.64
CA GLU A 44 2.05 8.92 33.67
C GLU A 44 1.46 8.96 32.26
N ALA A 45 0.55 8.03 31.96
CA ALA A 45 -0.14 7.98 30.67
C ALA A 45 -1.60 7.54 30.87
N ASP A 46 -2.50 8.01 29.99
CA ASP A 46 -3.92 7.62 29.99
C ASP A 46 -4.08 6.10 29.77
N ARG A 47 -3.15 5.54 28.99
CA ARG A 47 -3.09 4.11 28.71
C ARG A 47 -1.68 3.58 28.86
N VAL A 48 -1.54 2.45 29.57
CA VAL A 48 -0.27 1.72 29.75
C VAL A 48 -0.44 0.30 29.21
N ILE A 49 0.52 -0.14 28.38
CA ILE A 49 0.59 -1.51 27.86
C ILE A 49 1.88 -2.15 28.36
N ASP A 50 1.78 -3.38 28.88
CA ASP A 50 2.94 -4.19 29.22
C ASP A 50 3.53 -4.82 27.96
N GLY A 51 4.72 -4.37 27.55
CA GLY A 51 5.47 -4.87 26.40
C GLY A 51 6.47 -5.98 26.72
N SER A 52 6.49 -6.49 27.97
CA SER A 52 7.55 -7.42 28.45
C SER A 52 7.65 -8.73 27.66
N HIS A 53 6.62 -9.07 26.92
CA HIS A 53 6.55 -10.25 26.04
C HIS A 53 6.34 -9.87 24.56
N MET A 54 6.47 -8.59 24.19
CA MET A 54 6.15 -8.12 22.85
C MET A 54 7.38 -7.84 22.01
N PHE A 55 7.36 -8.28 20.76
CA PHE A 55 8.19 -7.74 19.69
C PHE A 55 7.45 -6.57 19.07
N CYS A 56 8.05 -5.39 19.05
CA CYS A 56 7.46 -4.16 18.55
C CYS A 56 8.17 -3.70 17.27
N TYR A 57 7.39 -3.34 16.28
CA TYR A 57 7.84 -2.90 14.95
C TYR A 57 7.15 -1.61 14.54
N PRO A 58 7.75 -0.80 13.63
CA PRO A 58 7.06 0.30 12.99
C PRO A 58 5.84 -0.19 12.23
N GLY A 59 4.77 0.58 12.22
CA GLY A 59 3.61 0.29 11.40
C GLY A 59 3.97 0.08 9.94
N LEU A 60 3.41 -0.97 9.34
CA LEU A 60 3.61 -1.27 7.93
C LEU A 60 2.87 -0.22 7.08
N VAL A 61 3.48 0.11 5.94
CA VAL A 61 2.98 1.12 5.00
C VAL A 61 2.74 0.44 3.66
N ASN A 62 1.47 0.29 3.28
CA ASN A 62 1.08 -0.29 2.01
C ASN A 62 1.07 0.76 0.90
N THR A 63 1.82 0.55 -0.19
CA THR A 63 2.05 1.55 -1.25
C THR A 63 1.26 1.32 -2.53
N HIS A 64 0.43 0.28 -2.58
CA HIS A 64 -0.43 -0.03 -3.71
C HIS A 64 -1.53 -1.02 -3.29
N HIS A 65 -2.77 -0.67 -3.56
CA HIS A 65 -3.96 -1.48 -3.35
C HIS A 65 -5.06 -1.10 -4.33
N HIS A 66 -6.08 -1.95 -4.45
CA HIS A 66 -7.37 -1.67 -5.10
C HIS A 66 -8.47 -2.16 -4.17
N LEU A 67 -8.86 -1.34 -3.18
CA LEU A 67 -9.77 -1.74 -2.10
C LEU A 67 -11.13 -2.26 -2.60
N TYR A 68 -11.63 -1.72 -3.71
CA TYR A 68 -12.88 -2.22 -4.31
C TYR A 68 -12.80 -3.69 -4.79
N GLN A 69 -11.59 -4.20 -5.04
CA GLN A 69 -11.38 -5.58 -5.49
C GLN A 69 -11.61 -6.62 -4.37
N VAL A 70 -11.69 -6.21 -3.11
CA VAL A 70 -12.02 -7.10 -1.98
C VAL A 70 -13.28 -7.91 -2.24
N PHE A 71 -14.28 -7.33 -2.91
CA PHE A 71 -15.53 -8.00 -3.25
C PHE A 71 -15.47 -8.85 -4.54
N SER A 72 -14.31 -8.95 -5.16
CA SER A 72 -14.06 -9.81 -6.31
C SER A 72 -12.86 -10.76 -6.12
N ARG A 73 -12.47 -11.01 -4.86
CA ARG A 73 -11.44 -12.00 -4.53
C ARG A 73 -11.92 -13.42 -4.75
N ASN A 74 -11.00 -14.34 -5.02
CA ASN A 74 -11.23 -15.79 -5.13
C ASN A 74 -12.34 -16.19 -6.12
N LEU A 75 -12.56 -15.41 -7.19
CA LEU A 75 -13.54 -15.76 -8.22
C LEU A 75 -13.01 -16.91 -9.11
N PRO A 76 -13.71 -18.06 -9.20
CA PRO A 76 -13.20 -19.22 -9.90
C PRO A 76 -12.86 -18.97 -11.38
N GLN A 77 -13.63 -18.09 -12.04
CA GLN A 77 -13.47 -17.81 -13.47
C GLN A 77 -12.19 -17.06 -13.83
N VAL A 78 -11.50 -16.44 -12.87
CA VAL A 78 -10.29 -15.63 -13.15
C VAL A 78 -9.00 -16.20 -12.57
N GLN A 79 -9.04 -17.37 -11.91
CA GLN A 79 -7.90 -17.92 -11.15
C GLN A 79 -6.64 -18.17 -11.99
N ASN A 80 -6.78 -18.51 -13.27
CA ASN A 80 -5.67 -18.85 -14.16
C ASN A 80 -5.59 -17.91 -15.37
N MET A 81 -6.16 -16.69 -15.27
CA MET A 81 -6.08 -15.70 -16.34
C MET A 81 -4.82 -14.84 -16.21
N GLU A 82 -4.21 -14.51 -17.35
CA GLU A 82 -3.21 -13.47 -17.46
C GLU A 82 -3.85 -12.08 -17.44
N LEU A 83 -3.07 -11.04 -17.17
CA LEU A 83 -3.53 -9.68 -16.84
C LEU A 83 -4.62 -9.13 -17.78
N PHE A 84 -4.44 -9.19 -19.11
CA PHE A 84 -5.38 -8.53 -20.04
C PHE A 84 -6.74 -9.23 -20.11
N ASP A 85 -6.78 -10.55 -20.07
CA ASP A 85 -8.05 -11.30 -20.06
C ASP A 85 -8.72 -11.22 -18.68
N TRP A 86 -7.91 -11.19 -17.60
CA TRP A 86 -8.34 -10.95 -16.23
C TRP A 86 -9.02 -9.57 -16.10
N LEU A 87 -8.41 -8.50 -16.62
CA LEU A 87 -8.97 -7.14 -16.62
C LEU A 87 -10.29 -7.09 -17.41
N ARG A 88 -10.33 -7.65 -18.64
CA ARG A 88 -11.55 -7.65 -19.47
C ARG A 88 -12.72 -8.31 -18.76
N THR A 89 -12.46 -9.40 -18.03
CA THR A 89 -13.47 -10.13 -17.28
C THR A 89 -13.96 -9.33 -16.08
N LEU A 90 -13.05 -8.77 -15.28
CA LEU A 90 -13.40 -8.09 -14.05
C LEU A 90 -13.98 -6.69 -14.25
N TYR A 91 -13.67 -5.99 -15.33
CA TYR A 91 -14.35 -4.73 -15.66
C TYR A 91 -15.87 -4.89 -15.82
N GLU A 92 -16.35 -6.05 -16.23
CA GLU A 92 -17.80 -6.32 -16.33
C GLU A 92 -18.47 -6.40 -14.94
N ILE A 93 -17.71 -6.68 -13.88
CA ILE A 93 -18.16 -6.61 -12.49
C ILE A 93 -17.96 -5.19 -11.97
N TRP A 94 -16.76 -4.63 -12.13
CA TRP A 94 -16.37 -3.34 -11.53
C TRP A 94 -17.13 -2.14 -12.10
N LYS A 95 -17.74 -2.25 -13.29
CA LYS A 95 -18.63 -1.21 -13.84
C LYS A 95 -19.88 -0.94 -12.99
N ASN A 96 -20.18 -1.81 -12.00
CA ASN A 96 -21.33 -1.71 -11.10
C ASN A 96 -20.96 -1.15 -9.72
N LEU A 97 -19.75 -0.58 -9.54
CA LEU A 97 -19.33 0.03 -8.28
C LEU A 97 -20.23 1.21 -7.89
N ASP A 98 -20.60 1.26 -6.62
CA ASP A 98 -21.28 2.38 -5.97
C ASP A 98 -20.59 2.76 -4.65
N ALA A 99 -20.98 3.87 -4.03
CA ALA A 99 -20.38 4.36 -2.81
C ALA A 99 -20.49 3.37 -1.62
N ASP A 100 -21.57 2.57 -1.55
CA ASP A 100 -21.74 1.56 -0.50
C ASP A 100 -20.80 0.38 -0.69
N VAL A 101 -20.61 -0.08 -1.95
CA VAL A 101 -19.62 -1.11 -2.28
C VAL A 101 -18.23 -0.63 -1.90
N ILE A 102 -17.88 0.62 -2.27
CA ILE A 102 -16.58 1.20 -1.94
C ILE A 102 -16.39 1.31 -0.44
N ARG A 103 -17.36 1.83 0.31
CA ARG A 103 -17.25 1.95 1.77
C ARG A 103 -17.02 0.57 2.42
N LEU A 104 -17.85 -0.41 2.14
CA LEU A 104 -17.77 -1.72 2.79
C LEU A 104 -16.55 -2.54 2.35
N SER A 105 -16.15 -2.48 1.07
CA SER A 105 -14.93 -3.13 0.61
C SER A 105 -13.68 -2.46 1.22
N SER A 106 -13.68 -1.13 1.36
CA SER A 106 -12.60 -0.37 1.99
C SER A 106 -12.49 -0.68 3.49
N LEU A 107 -13.59 -0.71 4.22
CA LEU A 107 -13.60 -1.16 5.63
C LEU A 107 -13.04 -2.57 5.78
N THR A 108 -13.43 -3.49 4.88
CA THR A 108 -12.98 -4.88 4.93
C THR A 108 -11.48 -4.98 4.63
N GLY A 109 -10.99 -4.39 3.53
CA GLY A 109 -9.57 -4.47 3.11
C GLY A 109 -8.64 -3.74 4.06
N MET A 110 -8.99 -2.51 4.48
CA MET A 110 -8.19 -1.76 5.45
C MET A 110 -8.24 -2.41 6.84
N GLY A 111 -9.38 -2.95 7.26
CA GLY A 111 -9.49 -3.70 8.52
C GLY A 111 -8.57 -4.92 8.52
N GLU A 112 -8.51 -5.68 7.43
CA GLU A 112 -7.58 -6.80 7.25
C GLU A 112 -6.12 -6.34 7.30
N LEU A 113 -5.76 -5.25 6.58
CA LEU A 113 -4.43 -4.65 6.64
C LEU A 113 -4.03 -4.28 8.08
N MET A 114 -4.92 -3.62 8.85
CA MET A 114 -4.66 -3.20 10.22
C MET A 114 -4.44 -4.38 11.16
N LYS A 115 -5.22 -5.45 11.02
CA LYS A 115 -5.05 -6.70 11.79
C LYS A 115 -3.71 -7.38 11.50
N HIS A 116 -3.05 -7.01 10.40
CA HIS A 116 -1.73 -7.48 10.03
C HIS A 116 -0.64 -6.39 10.15
N GLY A 117 -0.85 -5.42 11.06
CA GLY A 117 0.16 -4.43 11.46
C GLY A 117 0.33 -3.24 10.51
N CYS A 118 -0.53 -3.10 9.50
CA CYS A 118 -0.48 -1.93 8.60
C CYS A 118 -1.15 -0.71 9.25
N THR A 119 -0.49 0.43 9.18
CA THR A 119 -0.97 1.70 9.76
C THR A 119 -1.27 2.76 8.69
N THR A 120 -0.81 2.55 7.46
CA THR A 120 -1.02 3.46 6.33
C THR A 120 -1.35 2.65 5.08
N CYS A 121 -2.48 2.98 4.43
CA CYS A 121 -2.92 2.37 3.19
C CYS A 121 -2.93 3.40 2.06
N PHE A 122 -2.16 3.13 0.99
CA PHE A 122 -2.36 3.76 -0.30
C PHE A 122 -3.30 2.90 -1.14
N ASP A 123 -4.35 3.52 -1.72
CA ASP A 123 -5.28 2.86 -2.64
C ASP A 123 -5.25 3.50 -4.03
N HIS A 124 -5.08 2.66 -5.06
CA HIS A 124 -5.16 3.05 -6.46
C HIS A 124 -6.59 2.80 -6.98
N HIS A 125 -7.52 3.72 -6.62
CA HIS A 125 -8.88 3.68 -7.14
C HIS A 125 -8.95 4.34 -8.51
N TYR A 126 -9.28 3.61 -9.56
CA TYR A 126 -9.29 4.13 -10.94
C TYR A 126 -10.57 3.80 -11.73
N VAL A 127 -11.54 3.13 -11.13
CA VAL A 127 -12.83 2.77 -11.76
C VAL A 127 -13.91 3.68 -11.22
N PHE A 128 -14.41 4.59 -12.05
CA PHE A 128 -15.44 5.57 -11.71
C PHE A 128 -16.64 5.43 -12.66
N PRO A 129 -17.61 4.52 -12.37
CA PRO A 129 -18.81 4.40 -13.17
C PRO A 129 -19.66 5.68 -13.13
N ALA A 130 -20.27 6.03 -14.24
CA ALA A 130 -21.15 7.20 -14.30
C ALA A 130 -22.30 7.09 -13.26
N GLY A 131 -22.46 8.13 -12.44
CA GLY A 131 -23.51 8.17 -11.41
C GLY A 131 -23.21 7.37 -10.13
N SER A 132 -21.99 6.88 -9.95
CA SER A 132 -21.58 6.06 -8.77
C SER A 132 -21.48 6.83 -7.44
N GLY A 133 -21.56 8.17 -7.45
CA GLY A 133 -21.46 9.03 -6.27
C GLY A 133 -20.01 9.40 -5.93
N ASP A 134 -19.80 9.88 -4.70
CA ASP A 134 -18.47 10.25 -4.20
C ASP A 134 -17.74 9.01 -3.65
N LEU A 135 -17.00 8.35 -4.53
CA LEU A 135 -16.28 7.11 -4.19
C LEU A 135 -15.06 7.37 -3.29
N LEU A 136 -14.34 8.47 -3.51
CA LEU A 136 -13.19 8.84 -2.65
C LEU A 136 -13.65 9.27 -1.27
N GLY A 137 -14.73 10.05 -1.16
CA GLY A 137 -15.33 10.36 0.14
C GLY A 137 -15.75 9.13 0.91
N ALA A 138 -16.29 8.11 0.24
CA ALA A 138 -16.62 6.83 0.86
C ALA A 138 -15.38 6.08 1.40
N GLN A 139 -14.23 6.15 0.70
CA GLN A 139 -12.97 5.59 1.16
C GLN A 139 -12.41 6.33 2.39
N PHE A 140 -12.38 7.67 2.36
CA PHE A 140 -11.92 8.47 3.49
C PHE A 140 -12.80 8.27 4.73
N ALA A 141 -14.12 8.22 4.55
CA ALA A 141 -15.05 7.92 5.65
C ALA A 141 -14.80 6.54 6.27
N ALA A 142 -14.51 5.52 5.45
CA ALA A 142 -14.15 4.19 5.92
C ALA A 142 -12.81 4.20 6.69
N ALA A 143 -11.83 4.97 6.22
CA ALA A 143 -10.54 5.13 6.90
C ALA A 143 -10.69 5.83 8.25
N ASP A 144 -11.51 6.86 8.34
CA ASP A 144 -11.81 7.57 9.60
C ASP A 144 -12.51 6.68 10.62
N GLU A 145 -13.47 5.87 10.16
CA GLU A 145 -14.19 4.90 11.01
C GLU A 145 -13.23 3.86 11.61
N LEU A 146 -12.27 3.37 10.82
CA LEU A 146 -11.24 2.44 11.28
C LEU A 146 -10.12 3.10 12.07
N GLY A 147 -9.83 4.38 11.81
CA GLY A 147 -8.69 5.09 12.36
C GLY A 147 -7.37 4.73 11.70
N ILE A 148 -7.37 4.32 10.42
CA ILE A 148 -6.17 4.08 9.62
C ILE A 148 -5.80 5.34 8.82
N ARG A 149 -4.51 5.52 8.58
CA ARG A 149 -4.01 6.59 7.70
C ARG A 149 -4.28 6.24 6.24
N MET A 150 -5.01 7.09 5.53
CA MET A 150 -5.42 6.87 4.14
C MET A 150 -4.70 7.80 3.17
N TYR A 151 -4.08 7.22 2.16
CA TYR A 151 -3.56 7.92 0.99
C TYR A 151 -4.38 7.45 -0.23
N ALA A 152 -5.46 8.15 -0.55
CA ALA A 152 -6.30 7.79 -1.68
C ALA A 152 -5.71 8.31 -2.99
N SER A 153 -5.94 7.62 -4.08
CA SER A 153 -5.66 8.15 -5.40
C SER A 153 -6.94 8.56 -6.14
N ARG A 154 -6.92 9.72 -6.79
CA ARG A 154 -7.84 9.98 -7.89
C ARG A 154 -7.23 9.36 -9.14
N GLY A 155 -7.48 8.06 -9.30
CA GLY A 155 -7.13 7.32 -10.51
C GLY A 155 -8.10 7.61 -11.64
N SER A 156 -7.80 7.13 -12.86
CA SER A 156 -8.61 7.47 -14.02
C SER A 156 -8.33 6.58 -15.23
N MET A 157 -9.31 6.53 -16.14
CA MET A 157 -9.21 5.93 -17.47
C MET A 157 -9.98 6.81 -18.46
N ASP A 158 -9.40 7.09 -19.63
CA ASP A 158 -10.04 7.86 -20.70
C ASP A 158 -10.05 7.14 -22.06
N LEU A 159 -9.43 5.94 -22.15
CA LEU A 159 -9.46 5.09 -23.36
C LEU A 159 -10.30 3.84 -23.11
N SER A 160 -11.45 3.75 -23.80
CA SER A 160 -12.30 2.56 -23.76
C SER A 160 -11.96 1.56 -24.85
N LYS A 161 -12.71 0.43 -24.90
CA LYS A 161 -12.57 -0.60 -25.95
C LYS A 161 -12.68 -0.04 -27.36
N LYS A 162 -13.54 0.96 -27.60
CA LYS A 162 -13.69 1.61 -28.92
C LYS A 162 -12.49 2.47 -29.30
N ASP A 163 -11.71 2.94 -28.31
CA ASP A 163 -10.53 3.78 -28.49
C ASP A 163 -9.22 2.96 -28.44
N GLY A 164 -9.32 1.63 -28.41
CA GLY A 164 -8.18 0.70 -28.35
C GLY A 164 -7.71 0.37 -26.95
N GLY A 165 -8.41 0.81 -25.91
CA GLY A 165 -8.20 0.42 -24.52
C GLY A 165 -8.88 -0.88 -24.13
N LEU A 166 -8.84 -1.24 -22.83
CA LEU A 166 -9.48 -2.45 -22.30
C LEU A 166 -10.83 -2.21 -21.61
N PRO A 167 -11.07 -1.08 -20.91
CA PRO A 167 -12.27 -0.86 -20.13
C PRO A 167 -13.52 -0.62 -20.99
N PRO A 168 -14.74 -0.94 -20.49
CA PRO A 168 -15.98 -0.56 -21.16
C PRO A 168 -16.20 0.96 -21.14
N ASP A 169 -17.00 1.48 -22.08
CA ASP A 169 -17.29 2.91 -22.20
C ASP A 169 -17.90 3.53 -20.92
N SER A 170 -18.58 2.72 -20.11
CA SER A 170 -19.28 3.20 -18.90
C SER A 170 -18.37 3.58 -17.72
N VAL A 171 -17.08 3.25 -17.79
CA VAL A 171 -16.10 3.52 -16.71
C VAL A 171 -14.96 4.44 -17.15
N VAL A 172 -15.04 5.00 -18.36
CA VAL A 172 -14.09 6.02 -18.83
C VAL A 172 -14.71 7.41 -18.76
N GLN A 173 -13.87 8.39 -18.56
CA GLN A 173 -14.24 9.80 -18.42
C GLN A 173 -13.43 10.64 -19.40
N THR A 174 -13.88 11.88 -19.69
CA THR A 174 -13.08 12.82 -20.47
C THR A 174 -11.93 13.37 -19.62
N VAL A 175 -10.85 13.81 -20.28
CA VAL A 175 -9.70 14.44 -19.61
C VAL A 175 -10.14 15.62 -18.73
N ASP A 176 -11.03 16.49 -19.24
CA ASP A 176 -11.53 17.65 -18.50
C ASP A 176 -12.34 17.28 -17.25
N GLU A 177 -13.14 16.22 -17.32
CA GLU A 177 -13.89 15.70 -16.15
C GLU A 177 -12.91 15.16 -15.10
N ILE A 178 -11.93 14.35 -15.52
CA ILE A 178 -10.93 13.78 -14.66
C ILE A 178 -10.12 14.86 -13.94
N LEU A 179 -9.66 15.87 -14.65
CA LEU A 179 -8.85 16.95 -14.07
C LEU A 179 -9.66 17.80 -13.07
N ARG A 180 -10.93 18.15 -13.40
CA ARG A 180 -11.80 18.89 -12.47
C ARG A 180 -12.06 18.12 -11.19
N ASP A 181 -12.35 16.82 -11.31
CA ASP A 181 -12.59 15.96 -10.17
C ASP A 181 -11.31 15.71 -9.35
N SER A 182 -10.15 15.67 -10.02
CA SER A 182 -8.84 15.61 -9.36
C SER A 182 -8.57 16.83 -8.50
N VAL A 183 -8.86 18.05 -9.01
CA VAL A 183 -8.75 19.27 -8.23
C VAL A 183 -9.70 19.23 -7.02
N HIS A 184 -10.95 18.83 -7.23
CA HIS A 184 -11.93 18.71 -6.15
C HIS A 184 -11.45 17.74 -5.06
N ALA A 185 -10.95 16.56 -5.43
CA ALA A 185 -10.45 15.58 -4.48
C ALA A 185 -9.23 16.09 -3.68
N ILE A 186 -8.30 16.80 -4.35
CA ILE A 186 -7.16 17.41 -3.67
C ILE A 186 -7.62 18.47 -2.67
N GLU A 187 -8.48 19.40 -3.10
CA GLU A 187 -8.95 20.50 -2.25
C GLU A 187 -9.79 20.01 -1.06
N ALA A 188 -10.54 18.92 -1.25
CA ALA A 188 -11.41 18.36 -0.20
C ALA A 188 -10.65 17.52 0.84
N TYR A 189 -9.64 16.77 0.43
CA TYR A 189 -9.09 15.70 1.26
C TYR A 189 -7.57 15.75 1.48
N HIS A 190 -6.79 16.49 0.68
CA HIS A 190 -5.35 16.49 0.80
C HIS A 190 -4.86 17.37 1.95
N ASP A 191 -4.36 16.75 3.03
CA ASP A 191 -3.75 17.45 4.16
C ASP A 191 -2.22 17.33 4.09
N THR A 192 -1.52 18.46 4.03
CA THR A 192 -0.04 18.54 3.96
C THR A 192 0.62 18.59 5.32
N SER A 193 -0.13 18.64 6.43
CA SER A 193 0.40 18.75 7.78
C SER A 193 1.26 17.53 8.16
N TYR A 194 2.20 17.75 9.08
CA TYR A 194 2.98 16.66 9.67
C TYR A 194 2.05 15.79 10.53
N GLY A 195 2.10 14.48 10.34
CA GLY A 195 1.17 13.55 10.97
C GLY A 195 -0.19 13.40 10.27
N ALA A 196 -0.43 14.08 9.12
CA ALA A 196 -1.70 14.04 8.40
C ALA A 196 -2.25 12.61 8.20
N MET A 197 -3.55 12.44 8.46
CA MET A 197 -4.24 11.16 8.28
C MET A 197 -4.73 10.94 6.85
N HIS A 198 -4.95 12.01 6.09
CA HIS A 198 -5.47 11.98 4.72
C HIS A 198 -4.47 12.58 3.74
N ARG A 199 -4.23 11.91 2.63
CA ARG A 199 -3.47 12.42 1.48
C ARG A 199 -4.14 12.00 0.18
N VAL A 200 -3.90 12.75 -0.89
CA VAL A 200 -4.37 12.44 -2.25
C VAL A 200 -3.20 12.41 -3.21
N ALA A 201 -3.19 11.41 -4.11
CA ALA A 201 -2.29 11.34 -5.26
C ALA A 201 -3.11 11.32 -6.56
N LEU A 202 -2.49 11.63 -7.69
CA LEU A 202 -3.07 11.41 -9.00
C LEU A 202 -2.51 10.11 -9.61
N ALA A 203 -3.40 9.23 -10.05
CA ALA A 203 -3.01 7.90 -10.50
C ALA A 203 -3.82 7.41 -11.71
N PRO A 204 -3.60 7.96 -12.92
CA PRO A 204 -4.06 7.31 -14.15
C PRO A 204 -3.69 5.84 -14.17
N CYS A 205 -4.61 4.96 -14.63
CA CYS A 205 -4.53 3.53 -14.40
C CYS A 205 -3.24 2.89 -14.93
N SER A 206 -2.95 3.07 -16.22
CA SER A 206 -1.77 2.47 -16.87
C SER A 206 -1.54 3.10 -18.25
N PRO A 207 -0.33 3.06 -18.82
CA PRO A 207 -0.06 3.64 -20.14
C PRO A 207 -0.95 3.09 -21.27
N PHE A 208 -1.46 1.87 -21.13
CA PHE A 208 -2.31 1.24 -22.16
C PHE A 208 -3.81 1.53 -22.01
N SER A 209 -4.25 2.14 -20.91
CA SER A 209 -5.66 2.48 -20.63
C SER A 209 -5.93 3.98 -20.55
N VAL A 210 -4.90 4.82 -20.78
CA VAL A 210 -5.02 6.28 -20.74
C VAL A 210 -4.32 6.95 -21.93
N SER A 211 -4.78 8.15 -22.28
CA SER A 211 -4.17 8.94 -23.35
C SER A 211 -2.89 9.66 -22.89
N ALA A 212 -2.04 10.03 -23.86
CA ALA A 212 -0.88 10.88 -23.60
C ALA A 212 -1.24 12.23 -23.00
N ASP A 213 -2.40 12.78 -23.38
CA ASP A 213 -2.87 14.08 -22.89
C ASP A 213 -3.27 13.98 -21.41
N LEU A 214 -3.99 12.92 -21.02
CA LEU A 214 -4.32 12.67 -19.61
C LEU A 214 -3.06 12.53 -18.75
N LEU A 215 -2.09 11.73 -19.19
CA LEU A 215 -0.83 11.57 -18.46
C LEU A 215 -0.09 12.90 -18.30
N ARG A 216 0.06 13.66 -19.38
CA ARG A 216 0.77 14.96 -19.35
C ARG A 216 0.10 15.98 -18.45
N GLU A 217 -1.22 16.11 -18.57
CA GLU A 217 -1.97 17.08 -17.76
C GLU A 217 -2.07 16.67 -16.30
N SER A 218 -2.19 15.36 -16.00
CA SER A 218 -2.10 14.86 -14.63
C SER A 218 -0.75 15.15 -13.99
N ALA A 219 0.37 14.97 -14.73
CA ALA A 219 1.70 15.28 -14.21
C ALA A 219 1.89 16.77 -13.90
N LYS A 220 1.37 17.66 -14.76
CA LYS A 220 1.37 19.12 -14.53
C LYS A 220 0.52 19.49 -13.31
N LEU A 221 -0.70 18.95 -13.23
CA LEU A 221 -1.63 19.23 -12.15
C LEU A 221 -1.06 18.76 -10.80
N ALA A 222 -0.52 17.54 -10.75
CA ALA A 222 0.08 16.99 -9.53
C ALA A 222 1.19 17.91 -8.98
N ARG A 223 2.09 18.39 -9.85
CA ARG A 223 3.19 19.27 -9.45
C ARG A 223 2.71 20.67 -9.08
N GLN A 224 1.64 21.17 -9.71
CA GLN A 224 1.01 22.44 -9.35
C GLN A 224 0.45 22.41 -7.92
N TYR A 225 -0.14 21.29 -7.50
CA TYR A 225 -0.74 21.11 -6.17
C TYR A 225 0.20 20.46 -5.16
N GLY A 226 1.40 20.05 -5.57
CA GLY A 226 2.37 19.38 -4.69
C GLY A 226 1.93 17.98 -4.25
N VAL A 227 1.08 17.30 -5.04
CA VAL A 227 0.69 15.91 -4.82
C VAL A 227 1.53 14.97 -5.66
N ARG A 228 1.59 13.69 -5.28
CA ARG A 228 2.42 12.69 -5.93
C ARG A 228 1.69 11.99 -7.07
N LEU A 229 2.46 11.27 -7.89
CA LEU A 229 2.03 10.55 -9.08
C LEU A 229 2.27 9.06 -8.95
N HIS A 230 1.26 8.26 -9.33
CA HIS A 230 1.33 6.81 -9.33
C HIS A 230 0.65 6.20 -10.56
N THR A 231 1.15 5.06 -11.04
CA THR A 231 0.53 4.24 -12.08
C THR A 231 1.13 2.84 -12.11
N HIS A 232 0.46 1.88 -12.75
CA HIS A 232 1.06 0.60 -13.12
C HIS A 232 2.06 0.80 -14.25
N LEU A 233 3.22 0.16 -14.17
CA LEU A 233 4.22 0.24 -15.24
C LEU A 233 5.12 -0.99 -15.30
N CYS A 234 5.40 -1.44 -16.51
CA CYS A 234 6.31 -2.55 -16.80
C CYS A 234 5.92 -3.84 -16.03
N GLU A 235 4.63 -4.11 -15.91
CA GLU A 235 4.12 -5.28 -15.20
C GLU A 235 4.25 -6.55 -16.03
N THR A 236 3.84 -6.51 -17.31
CA THR A 236 3.84 -7.70 -18.17
C THR A 236 4.56 -7.46 -19.51
N LYS A 237 4.93 -8.55 -20.18
CA LYS A 237 5.46 -8.46 -21.55
C LYS A 237 4.41 -7.98 -22.55
N ASP A 238 3.14 -8.24 -22.29
CA ASP A 238 2.04 -7.77 -23.13
C ASP A 238 1.93 -6.24 -23.11
N GLU A 239 2.13 -5.61 -21.95
CA GLU A 239 2.23 -4.15 -21.85
C GLU A 239 3.41 -3.62 -22.69
N GLU A 240 4.60 -4.22 -22.55
CA GLU A 240 5.78 -3.82 -23.32
C GLU A 240 5.51 -3.92 -24.84
N ASN A 241 4.97 -5.06 -25.29
CA ASN A 241 4.63 -5.30 -26.69
C ASN A 241 3.57 -4.31 -27.21
N PHE A 242 2.54 -4.05 -26.39
CA PHE A 242 1.50 -3.09 -26.71
C PHE A 242 2.06 -1.68 -26.91
N MET A 243 2.91 -1.22 -25.99
CA MET A 243 3.51 0.11 -26.06
C MET A 243 4.49 0.25 -27.24
N LEU A 244 5.30 -0.79 -27.51
CA LEU A 244 6.17 -0.81 -28.67
C LEU A 244 5.38 -0.75 -29.99
N ALA A 245 4.26 -1.46 -30.07
CA ALA A 245 3.41 -1.45 -31.28
C ALA A 245 2.69 -0.10 -31.48
N ARG A 246 2.21 0.53 -30.40
CA ARG A 246 1.41 1.77 -30.44
C ARG A 246 2.28 3.02 -30.50
N GLU A 247 3.33 3.09 -29.66
CA GLU A 247 4.12 4.31 -29.44
C GLU A 247 5.55 4.21 -30.01
N GLY A 248 5.99 3.02 -30.43
CA GLY A 248 7.33 2.76 -30.96
C GLY A 248 8.44 2.82 -29.91
N VAL A 249 8.11 2.88 -28.62
CA VAL A 249 9.07 2.98 -27.51
C VAL A 249 8.62 2.10 -26.33
N ARG A 250 9.58 1.79 -25.47
CA ARG A 250 9.32 1.06 -24.22
C ARG A 250 8.47 1.90 -23.24
N PRO A 251 7.73 1.25 -22.32
CA PRO A 251 6.83 1.94 -21.39
C PRO A 251 7.50 3.07 -20.59
N LEU A 252 8.68 2.85 -20.00
CA LEU A 252 9.35 3.90 -19.20
C LEU A 252 9.79 5.09 -20.06
N ALA A 253 10.31 4.86 -21.27
CA ALA A 253 10.70 5.93 -22.19
C ALA A 253 9.48 6.77 -22.63
N TYR A 254 8.33 6.16 -22.77
CA TYR A 254 7.07 6.88 -23.02
C TYR A 254 6.68 7.75 -21.82
N MET A 255 6.74 7.20 -20.59
CA MET A 255 6.42 7.93 -19.37
C MET A 255 7.38 9.10 -19.13
N GLU A 256 8.68 8.92 -19.39
CA GLU A 256 9.68 10.00 -19.32
C GLU A 256 9.32 11.19 -20.23
N ARG A 257 8.93 10.93 -21.50
CA ARG A 257 8.49 11.97 -22.45
C ARG A 257 7.26 12.75 -21.98
N LEU A 258 6.43 12.15 -21.12
CA LEU A 258 5.21 12.76 -20.59
C LEU A 258 5.41 13.39 -19.21
N GLY A 259 6.65 13.39 -18.69
CA GLY A 259 6.99 14.01 -17.41
C GLY A 259 6.75 13.12 -16.19
N TRP A 260 6.64 11.81 -16.38
CA TRP A 260 6.38 10.82 -15.30
C TRP A 260 7.66 10.21 -14.75
N ILE A 261 8.66 11.04 -14.46
CA ILE A 261 9.93 10.69 -13.84
C ILE A 261 10.24 11.73 -12.76
N GLY A 262 10.71 11.30 -11.61
CA GLY A 262 11.06 12.16 -10.48
C GLY A 262 10.85 11.48 -9.14
N ASP A 263 11.30 12.11 -8.07
CA ASP A 263 11.13 11.64 -6.69
C ASP A 263 9.68 11.79 -6.18
N ASP A 264 8.85 12.47 -6.95
CA ASP A 264 7.39 12.62 -6.77
C ASP A 264 6.58 11.49 -7.45
N VAL A 265 7.24 10.53 -8.12
CA VAL A 265 6.63 9.45 -8.91
C VAL A 265 7.04 8.08 -8.38
N TRP A 266 6.08 7.15 -8.29
CA TRP A 266 6.39 5.75 -8.11
C TRP A 266 5.47 4.87 -8.96
N PHE A 267 5.98 3.72 -9.39
CA PHE A 267 5.28 2.75 -10.23
C PHE A 267 4.96 1.47 -9.47
N ALA A 268 3.79 0.88 -9.70
CA ALA A 268 3.49 -0.46 -9.25
C ALA A 268 4.17 -1.49 -10.17
N HIS A 269 4.57 -2.62 -9.58
CA HIS A 269 5.18 -3.81 -10.19
C HIS A 269 6.61 -3.63 -10.67
N GLY A 270 6.87 -2.88 -11.76
CA GLY A 270 8.21 -2.60 -12.26
C GLY A 270 9.04 -3.84 -12.63
N ILE A 271 8.39 -4.90 -13.17
CA ILE A 271 8.99 -6.23 -13.37
C ILE A 271 9.97 -6.21 -14.54
N HIS A 272 9.58 -5.58 -15.65
CA HIS A 272 10.26 -5.68 -16.92
C HIS A 272 11.16 -4.48 -17.26
N PHE A 273 11.69 -3.78 -16.25
CA PHE A 273 12.72 -2.75 -16.45
C PHE A 273 14.04 -3.38 -16.90
N ASN A 274 14.70 -2.76 -17.90
CA ASN A 274 16.05 -3.11 -18.29
C ASN A 274 17.11 -2.37 -17.46
N ASP A 275 18.41 -2.62 -17.72
CA ASP A 275 19.51 -2.03 -16.94
C ASP A 275 19.60 -0.51 -17.05
N GLU A 276 19.26 0.06 -18.21
CA GLU A 276 19.29 1.50 -18.44
C GLU A 276 18.13 2.17 -17.69
N GLU A 277 16.96 1.55 -17.74
CA GLU A 277 15.77 2.00 -17.03
C GLU A 277 15.96 1.97 -15.51
N LEU A 278 16.59 0.92 -14.95
CA LEU A 278 16.92 0.87 -13.52
C LEU A 278 17.87 1.99 -13.09
N ARG A 279 18.88 2.31 -13.93
CA ARG A 279 19.79 3.43 -13.65
C ARG A 279 19.06 4.78 -13.71
N LEU A 280 18.12 4.94 -14.65
CA LEU A 280 17.30 6.15 -14.74
C LEU A 280 16.42 6.33 -13.50
N LEU A 281 15.76 5.27 -13.04
CA LEU A 281 14.97 5.30 -11.79
C LEU A 281 15.84 5.71 -10.60
N ALA A 282 17.04 5.14 -10.46
CA ALA A 282 17.95 5.47 -9.37
C ALA A 282 18.41 6.93 -9.43
N GLN A 283 18.75 7.45 -10.62
CA GLN A 283 19.23 8.82 -10.83
C GLN A 283 18.15 9.87 -10.56
N THR A 284 16.89 9.55 -10.87
CA THR A 284 15.75 10.47 -10.73
C THR A 284 15.03 10.34 -9.38
N GLY A 285 15.33 9.29 -8.60
CA GLY A 285 14.62 9.00 -7.36
C GLY A 285 13.21 8.45 -7.57
N THR A 286 12.86 8.07 -8.82
CA THR A 286 11.57 7.46 -9.14
C THR A 286 11.47 6.09 -8.48
N GLY A 287 10.36 5.83 -7.78
CA GLY A 287 10.21 4.67 -6.93
C GLY A 287 9.44 3.50 -7.56
N VAL A 288 9.49 2.35 -6.89
CA VAL A 288 8.78 1.12 -7.27
C VAL A 288 8.07 0.50 -6.07
N ALA A 289 6.77 0.21 -6.21
CA ALA A 289 5.98 -0.59 -5.27
C ALA A 289 6.02 -2.05 -5.72
N HIS A 290 6.70 -2.90 -4.95
CA HIS A 290 6.81 -4.33 -5.22
C HIS A 290 5.60 -5.09 -4.70
N CYS A 291 4.94 -5.89 -5.55
CA CYS A 291 3.72 -6.64 -5.27
C CYS A 291 3.96 -8.15 -5.52
N PRO A 292 4.77 -8.85 -4.69
CA PRO A 292 5.25 -10.19 -5.01
C PRO A 292 4.15 -11.22 -5.22
N ILE A 293 3.11 -11.27 -4.38
CA ILE A 293 2.03 -12.28 -4.49
C ILE A 293 1.22 -12.05 -5.77
N SER A 294 0.80 -10.82 -6.03
CA SER A 294 0.06 -10.49 -7.25
C SER A 294 0.86 -10.81 -8.52
N ASN A 295 2.15 -10.44 -8.54
CA ASN A 295 3.04 -10.74 -9.67
C ASN A 295 3.17 -12.24 -9.94
N MET A 296 3.21 -13.07 -8.88
CA MET A 296 3.23 -14.53 -8.99
C MET A 296 1.89 -15.08 -9.46
N LYS A 297 0.77 -14.60 -8.89
CA LYS A 297 -0.56 -15.10 -9.21
C LYS A 297 -0.96 -14.81 -10.66
N LEU A 298 -0.67 -13.61 -11.16
CA LEU A 298 -0.93 -13.21 -12.55
C LEU A 298 0.15 -13.69 -13.53
N ALA A 299 1.15 -14.43 -13.04
CA ALA A 299 2.29 -14.90 -13.84
C ALA A 299 3.05 -13.75 -14.56
N SER A 300 3.00 -12.54 -14.01
CA SER A 300 3.62 -11.33 -14.59
C SER A 300 5.14 -11.42 -14.62
N GLY A 301 5.76 -12.10 -13.64
CA GLY A 301 7.21 -12.32 -13.55
C GLY A 301 7.80 -11.95 -12.20
N VAL A 302 9.12 -11.80 -12.13
CA VAL A 302 9.87 -11.45 -10.92
C VAL A 302 10.57 -10.11 -11.11
N ALA A 303 10.18 -9.11 -10.32
CA ALA A 303 10.83 -7.80 -10.34
C ALA A 303 12.30 -7.89 -9.89
N ARG A 304 13.14 -7.04 -10.44
CA ARG A 304 14.60 -7.01 -10.19
C ARG A 304 14.95 -6.25 -8.91
N ILE A 305 14.29 -6.61 -7.80
CA ILE A 305 14.43 -5.91 -6.52
C ILE A 305 15.88 -5.89 -5.99
N PRO A 306 16.67 -7.00 -6.04
CA PRO A 306 18.07 -6.94 -5.61
C PRO A 306 18.88 -5.88 -6.36
N GLU A 307 18.72 -5.78 -7.68
CA GLU A 307 19.40 -4.78 -8.51
C GLU A 307 18.91 -3.36 -8.21
N MET A 308 17.61 -3.18 -8.00
CA MET A 308 17.03 -1.89 -7.63
C MET A 308 17.62 -1.38 -6.31
N LEU A 309 17.69 -2.23 -5.29
CA LEU A 309 18.27 -1.89 -3.98
C LEU A 309 19.77 -1.56 -4.09
N GLU A 310 20.53 -2.35 -4.84
CA GLU A 310 21.97 -2.11 -5.10
C GLU A 310 22.23 -0.77 -5.81
N LEU A 311 21.35 -0.37 -6.71
CA LEU A 311 21.43 0.90 -7.43
C LEU A 311 20.88 2.10 -6.63
N GLY A 312 20.18 1.86 -5.51
CA GLY A 312 19.56 2.89 -4.69
C GLY A 312 18.20 3.38 -5.20
N VAL A 313 17.52 2.61 -6.07
CA VAL A 313 16.14 2.88 -6.47
C VAL A 313 15.26 2.80 -5.21
N PRO A 314 14.39 3.79 -4.94
CA PRO A 314 13.43 3.69 -3.85
C PRO A 314 12.45 2.53 -4.08
N VAL A 315 12.41 1.58 -3.15
CA VAL A 315 11.50 0.42 -3.23
C VAL A 315 10.64 0.35 -1.98
N GLY A 316 9.33 0.22 -2.19
CA GLY A 316 8.35 -0.10 -1.16
C GLY A 316 7.70 -1.46 -1.41
N LEU A 317 6.90 -1.94 -0.45
CA LEU A 317 6.16 -3.18 -0.55
C LEU A 317 4.65 -2.88 -0.60
N ALA A 318 3.89 -3.73 -1.29
CA ALA A 318 2.47 -3.57 -1.45
C ALA A 318 1.74 -4.89 -1.67
N VAL A 319 0.47 -4.94 -1.27
CA VAL A 319 -0.38 -6.13 -1.43
C VAL A 319 -1.04 -6.20 -2.81
N ASP A 320 -1.21 -5.05 -3.51
CA ASP A 320 -2.05 -4.93 -4.70
C ASP A 320 -3.54 -5.22 -4.42
N GLY A 321 -4.37 -5.35 -5.45
CA GLY A 321 -5.79 -5.63 -5.31
C GLY A 321 -6.09 -7.05 -4.85
N SER A 322 -7.13 -7.21 -4.02
CA SER A 322 -7.52 -8.53 -3.52
C SER A 322 -8.09 -9.47 -4.60
N ALA A 323 -8.33 -9.03 -5.82
CA ALA A 323 -8.67 -9.92 -6.94
C ALA A 323 -7.43 -10.59 -7.55
N SER A 324 -6.23 -9.98 -7.39
CA SER A 324 -4.93 -10.51 -7.85
C SER A 324 -4.07 -11.09 -6.73
N ASN A 325 -4.39 -10.79 -5.45
CA ASN A 325 -3.70 -11.31 -4.27
C ASN A 325 -4.52 -12.34 -3.49
N ASP A 326 -5.85 -12.22 -3.52
CA ASP A 326 -6.85 -12.91 -2.69
C ASP A 326 -6.81 -12.57 -1.19
N GLY A 327 -5.88 -11.72 -0.75
CA GLY A 327 -5.75 -11.21 0.62
C GLY A 327 -5.44 -9.72 0.65
N SER A 328 -5.34 -9.18 1.88
CA SER A 328 -4.85 -7.82 2.18
C SER A 328 -3.91 -7.90 3.39
N SER A 329 -2.89 -8.78 3.34
CA SER A 329 -1.93 -8.99 4.42
C SER A 329 -0.52 -8.60 3.98
N LEU A 330 -0.04 -7.43 4.42
CA LEU A 330 1.34 -7.01 4.12
C LEU A 330 2.39 -7.88 4.83
N LEU A 331 2.03 -8.59 5.92
CA LEU A 331 2.91 -9.56 6.56
C LEU A 331 3.18 -10.78 5.66
N GLU A 332 2.21 -11.19 4.84
CA GLU A 332 2.42 -12.26 3.86
C GLU A 332 3.35 -11.80 2.74
N GLU A 333 3.20 -10.57 2.28
CA GLU A 333 4.10 -9.99 1.27
C GLU A 333 5.56 -9.96 1.73
N LEU A 334 5.82 -9.64 3.00
CA LEU A 334 7.17 -9.66 3.57
C LEU A 334 7.82 -11.05 3.39
N ARG A 335 7.10 -12.10 3.75
CA ARG A 335 7.61 -13.46 3.63
C ARG A 335 7.76 -13.90 2.17
N MET A 336 6.78 -13.58 1.33
CA MET A 336 6.84 -13.92 -0.09
C MET A 336 7.96 -13.18 -0.82
N ALA A 337 8.16 -11.90 -0.57
CA ALA A 337 9.28 -11.14 -1.11
C ALA A 337 10.62 -11.78 -0.75
N PHE A 338 10.83 -12.11 0.54
CA PHE A 338 12.05 -12.78 0.98
C PHE A 338 12.27 -14.13 0.25
N LEU A 339 11.28 -15.01 0.25
CA LEU A 339 11.41 -16.35 -0.34
C LEU A 339 11.60 -16.30 -1.85
N LEU A 340 10.84 -15.44 -2.54
CA LEU A 340 10.93 -15.26 -3.99
C LEU A 340 12.34 -14.83 -4.42
N HIS A 341 12.90 -13.83 -3.74
CA HIS A 341 14.23 -13.33 -4.08
C HIS A 341 15.35 -14.27 -3.60
N ARG A 342 15.16 -15.03 -2.50
CA ARG A 342 16.08 -16.11 -2.13
C ARG A 342 16.16 -17.18 -3.21
N LEU A 343 15.03 -17.56 -3.79
CA LEU A 343 14.95 -18.54 -4.87
C LEU A 343 15.63 -18.03 -6.15
N THR A 344 15.38 -16.78 -6.54
CA THR A 344 15.78 -16.25 -7.85
C THR A 344 17.17 -15.59 -7.85
N SER A 345 17.63 -15.06 -6.72
CA SER A 345 18.83 -14.22 -6.64
C SER A 345 19.88 -14.72 -5.62
N SER A 346 19.59 -15.84 -4.93
CA SER A 346 20.54 -16.49 -4.00
C SER A 346 21.15 -15.49 -2.99
N ARG A 347 22.48 -15.27 -3.03
CA ARG A 347 23.21 -14.42 -2.07
C ARG A 347 22.93 -12.92 -2.23
N ARG A 348 22.42 -12.49 -3.38
CA ARG A 348 22.04 -11.09 -3.65
C ARG A 348 20.63 -10.74 -3.15
N ALA A 349 19.87 -11.74 -2.69
CA ALA A 349 18.53 -11.51 -2.17
C ALA A 349 18.58 -10.57 -0.95
N PRO A 350 17.58 -9.69 -0.79
CA PRO A 350 17.44 -8.88 0.43
C PRO A 350 17.30 -9.80 1.65
N THR A 351 17.82 -9.36 2.80
CA THR A 351 17.59 -10.00 4.09
C THR A 351 16.14 -9.81 4.55
N GLY A 352 15.71 -10.56 5.57
CA GLY A 352 14.37 -10.34 6.15
C GLY A 352 14.21 -8.90 6.67
N TYR A 353 15.30 -8.32 7.22
CA TYR A 353 15.30 -6.95 7.70
C TYR A 353 15.25 -5.92 6.56
N ASP A 354 15.93 -6.18 5.44
CA ASP A 354 15.80 -5.31 4.25
C ASP A 354 14.37 -5.28 3.72
N VAL A 355 13.69 -6.45 3.71
CA VAL A 355 12.28 -6.54 3.31
C VAL A 355 11.37 -5.79 4.30
N LEU A 356 11.64 -5.87 5.61
CA LEU A 356 10.92 -5.05 6.60
C LEU A 356 11.12 -3.56 6.34
N LYS A 357 12.34 -3.13 6.04
CA LYS A 357 12.63 -1.73 5.68
C LYS A 357 11.89 -1.28 4.42
N MET A 358 11.75 -2.16 3.43
CA MET A 358 10.91 -1.88 2.25
C MET A 358 9.46 -1.62 2.64
N ALA A 359 8.88 -2.42 3.55
CA ALA A 359 7.49 -2.31 3.99
C ALA A 359 7.21 -1.17 4.99
N THR A 360 8.25 -0.51 5.48
CA THR A 360 8.17 0.56 6.48
C THR A 360 8.75 1.87 5.92
N ARG A 361 10.00 2.23 6.24
CA ARG A 361 10.61 3.49 5.79
C ARG A 361 10.76 3.61 4.27
N GLY A 362 10.97 2.50 3.55
CA GLY A 362 11.02 2.49 2.09
C GLY A 362 9.67 2.85 1.47
N SER A 363 8.61 2.21 1.95
CA SER A 363 7.22 2.52 1.57
C SER A 363 6.84 3.96 1.94
N ALA A 364 7.18 4.42 3.13
CA ALA A 364 6.95 5.82 3.55
C ALA A 364 7.63 6.82 2.60
N ARG A 365 8.86 6.54 2.17
CA ARG A 365 9.58 7.35 1.19
C ARG A 365 8.86 7.43 -0.15
N LEU A 366 8.28 6.32 -0.66
CA LEU A 366 7.48 6.33 -1.89
C LEU A 366 6.27 7.25 -1.76
N LEU A 367 5.65 7.28 -0.58
CA LEU A 367 4.51 8.16 -0.30
C LEU A 367 4.92 9.61 0.03
N GLY A 368 6.23 9.93 -0.01
CA GLY A 368 6.74 11.26 0.35
C GLY A 368 6.52 11.60 1.83
N ARG A 369 6.59 10.60 2.72
CA ARG A 369 6.36 10.71 4.15
C ARG A 369 7.66 10.44 4.91
N ASP A 370 8.09 11.41 5.69
CA ASP A 370 9.22 11.29 6.60
C ASP A 370 8.79 11.15 8.07
N ASP A 371 7.51 11.30 8.34
CA ASP A 371 6.89 11.27 9.67
C ASP A 371 6.42 9.86 10.11
N ILE A 372 6.41 8.86 9.21
CA ILE A 372 5.99 7.47 9.47
C ILE A 372 7.06 6.46 9.03
N GLY A 373 6.82 5.17 9.30
CA GLY A 373 7.66 4.04 8.81
C GLY A 373 8.91 3.79 9.64
N GLN A 374 9.09 4.46 10.78
CA GLN A 374 10.19 4.25 11.73
C GLN A 374 9.76 4.63 13.15
N LEU A 375 10.37 4.01 14.16
CA LEU A 375 10.14 4.35 15.56
C LEU A 375 11.30 5.22 16.08
N ALA A 376 11.07 6.55 16.07
CA ALA A 376 12.01 7.55 16.56
C ALA A 376 11.24 8.72 17.18
N GLU A 377 11.87 9.42 18.09
CA GLU A 377 11.29 10.61 18.74
C GLU A 377 10.91 11.67 17.68
N GLY A 378 9.73 12.24 17.83
CA GLY A 378 9.14 13.21 16.91
C GLY A 378 8.38 12.60 15.72
N LYS A 379 8.48 11.29 15.48
CA LYS A 379 7.70 10.58 14.43
C LYS A 379 6.31 10.23 14.92
N CYS A 380 5.40 9.92 13.99
CA CYS A 380 4.09 9.41 14.34
C CYS A 380 4.20 8.11 15.14
N ALA A 381 3.35 7.96 16.14
CA ALA A 381 3.26 6.74 16.92
C ALA A 381 2.45 5.68 16.14
N ASP A 382 3.04 5.21 15.04
CA ASP A 382 2.52 4.16 14.16
C ASP A 382 3.35 2.90 14.38
N LEU A 383 2.77 1.87 15.02
CA LEU A 383 3.48 0.64 15.38
C LEU A 383 2.54 -0.55 15.45
N PHE A 384 3.12 -1.74 15.46
CA PHE A 384 2.41 -2.96 15.83
C PHE A 384 3.25 -3.85 16.73
N MET A 385 2.58 -4.72 17.48
CA MET A 385 3.24 -5.64 18.42
C MET A 385 2.72 -7.06 18.26
N ILE A 386 3.63 -8.02 18.51
CA ILE A 386 3.36 -9.46 18.42
C ILE A 386 3.86 -10.11 19.70
N ASP A 387 3.03 -10.95 20.32
CA ASP A 387 3.42 -11.71 21.53
C ASP A 387 4.49 -12.75 21.18
N ALA A 388 5.70 -12.55 21.72
CA ALA A 388 6.86 -13.42 21.50
C ALA A 388 6.67 -14.85 22.06
N ARG A 389 5.66 -15.08 22.90
CA ARG A 389 5.34 -16.41 23.50
C ARG A 389 4.55 -17.31 22.56
N ARG A 390 4.11 -16.80 21.41
CA ARG A 390 3.47 -17.64 20.38
C ARG A 390 4.36 -18.81 20.01
N LEU A 391 3.78 -19.99 19.90
CA LEU A 391 4.54 -21.23 19.67
C LEU A 391 5.41 -21.18 18.40
N GLU A 392 4.91 -20.55 17.33
CA GLU A 392 5.62 -20.38 16.07
C GLU A 392 6.82 -19.42 16.16
N LEU A 393 6.94 -18.65 17.25
CA LEU A 393 8.04 -17.71 17.48
C LEU A 393 9.10 -18.22 18.46
N VAL A 394 8.92 -19.41 19.02
CA VAL A 394 9.91 -20.03 19.91
C VAL A 394 11.25 -20.19 19.18
N GLY A 395 12.32 -19.66 19.75
CA GLY A 395 13.67 -19.69 19.16
C GLY A 395 13.99 -18.51 18.22
N CYS A 396 13.07 -17.58 17.99
CA CYS A 396 13.27 -16.48 17.02
C CYS A 396 13.91 -15.22 17.61
N GLY A 397 14.09 -15.13 18.94
CA GLY A 397 14.51 -13.90 19.62
C GLY A 397 15.90 -13.36 19.27
N CYS A 398 16.77 -14.14 18.62
CA CYS A 398 18.10 -13.68 18.20
C CYS A 398 18.10 -12.87 16.90
N GLY A 399 17.03 -12.95 16.09
CA GLY A 399 16.96 -12.32 14.77
C GLY A 399 15.63 -11.58 14.55
N VAL A 400 15.19 -10.81 15.54
CA VAL A 400 13.87 -10.17 15.52
C VAL A 400 13.69 -9.22 14.33
N GLY A 401 14.75 -8.57 13.85
CA GLY A 401 14.71 -7.72 12.66
C GLY A 401 14.36 -8.49 11.38
N ASP A 402 14.89 -9.71 11.23
CA ASP A 402 14.65 -10.58 10.06
C ASP A 402 13.38 -11.42 10.17
N LEU A 403 12.79 -11.52 11.37
CA LEU A 403 11.74 -12.47 11.72
C LEU A 403 10.56 -12.45 10.75
N LEU A 404 10.06 -11.26 10.42
CA LEU A 404 8.86 -11.09 9.58
C LEU A 404 9.08 -11.61 8.15
N GLY A 405 10.26 -11.41 7.59
CA GLY A 405 10.62 -11.92 6.27
C GLY A 405 10.95 -13.42 6.27
N THR A 406 11.61 -13.93 7.32
CA THR A 406 12.11 -15.30 7.36
C THR A 406 11.11 -16.32 7.92
N VAL A 407 10.68 -16.13 9.17
CA VAL A 407 9.69 -16.98 9.86
C VAL A 407 8.28 -16.66 9.37
N GLY A 408 8.00 -15.37 9.26
CA GLY A 408 6.66 -14.84 9.00
C GLY A 408 5.77 -14.93 10.23
N VAL A 409 4.67 -14.23 10.18
CA VAL A 409 3.63 -14.26 11.22
C VAL A 409 2.33 -14.69 10.60
N ARG A 410 1.70 -15.69 11.20
CA ARG A 410 0.40 -16.21 10.75
C ARG A 410 -0.70 -15.66 11.65
N GLY A 411 -1.73 -15.13 11.03
CA GLY A 411 -2.86 -14.53 11.72
C GLY A 411 -2.59 -13.10 12.21
N PRO A 412 -3.57 -12.51 12.92
CA PRO A 412 -3.50 -11.11 13.36
C PRO A 412 -2.36 -10.85 14.34
N VAL A 413 -1.87 -9.61 14.33
CA VAL A 413 -0.96 -9.09 15.36
C VAL A 413 -1.73 -8.82 16.66
N ASP A 414 -1.03 -8.74 17.79
CA ASP A 414 -1.70 -8.53 19.08
C ASP A 414 -2.15 -7.08 19.24
N TYR A 415 -1.33 -6.13 18.80
CA TYR A 415 -1.65 -4.70 18.82
C TYR A 415 -1.28 -4.02 17.51
N THR A 416 -2.13 -3.11 17.04
CA THR A 416 -1.79 -2.09 16.04
C THR A 416 -2.14 -0.73 16.62
N VAL A 417 -1.20 0.21 16.53
CA VAL A 417 -1.35 1.58 16.99
C VAL A 417 -1.15 2.51 15.79
N VAL A 418 -2.14 3.37 15.54
CA VAL A 418 -2.11 4.38 14.49
C VAL A 418 -2.21 5.74 15.12
N HIS A 419 -1.22 6.59 14.88
CA HIS A 419 -1.16 7.94 15.45
C HIS A 419 -1.45 7.96 16.96
N GLY A 420 -0.81 7.04 17.71
CA GLY A 420 -0.95 6.91 19.15
C GLY A 420 -2.25 6.26 19.64
N ARG A 421 -3.21 5.95 18.75
CA ARG A 421 -4.45 5.28 19.07
C ARG A 421 -4.32 3.77 18.84
N VAL A 422 -4.68 2.96 19.85
CA VAL A 422 -4.77 1.51 19.69
C VAL A 422 -6.00 1.19 18.85
N THR A 423 -5.78 0.65 17.65
CA THR A 423 -6.82 0.32 16.68
C THR A 423 -7.03 -1.17 16.49
N VAL A 424 -6.05 -1.98 16.91
CA VAL A 424 -6.17 -3.44 17.05
C VAL A 424 -5.66 -3.82 18.44
N GLU A 425 -6.40 -4.69 19.14
CA GLU A 425 -6.05 -5.27 20.42
C GLU A 425 -6.50 -6.73 20.44
N ASP A 426 -5.63 -7.62 20.93
CA ASP A 426 -5.87 -9.08 20.94
C ASP A 426 -6.31 -9.62 19.56
N GLY A 427 -5.75 -9.07 18.49
CA GLY A 427 -6.04 -9.44 17.11
C GLY A 427 -7.40 -9.01 16.57
N ARG A 428 -8.12 -8.14 17.28
CA ARG A 428 -9.43 -7.60 16.87
C ARG A 428 -9.38 -6.07 16.72
N LEU A 429 -10.14 -5.55 15.75
CA LEU A 429 -10.35 -4.12 15.61
C LEU A 429 -11.08 -3.55 16.84
N THR A 430 -10.60 -2.41 17.34
CA THR A 430 -11.20 -1.73 18.50
C THR A 430 -12.19 -0.63 18.09
N THR A 431 -12.24 -0.29 16.82
CA THR A 431 -12.97 0.87 16.29
C THR A 431 -14.31 0.51 15.65
N VAL A 432 -14.48 -0.76 15.26
CA VAL A 432 -15.71 -1.27 14.63
C VAL A 432 -16.07 -2.65 15.20
N ASP A 433 -17.34 -3.02 15.10
CA ASP A 433 -17.80 -4.41 15.36
C ASP A 433 -17.49 -5.27 14.12
N GLU A 434 -16.41 -6.07 14.20
CA GLU A 434 -15.97 -6.93 13.08
C GLU A 434 -17.04 -7.93 12.65
N ASP A 435 -17.83 -8.48 13.58
CA ASP A 435 -18.82 -9.49 13.27
C ASP A 435 -20.02 -8.87 12.54
N GLN A 436 -20.37 -7.63 12.90
CA GLN A 436 -21.40 -6.87 12.17
C GLN A 436 -20.88 -6.46 10.80
N LEU A 437 -19.67 -5.89 10.71
CA LEU A 437 -19.05 -5.50 9.45
C LEU A 437 -18.96 -6.67 8.47
N ALA A 438 -18.51 -7.84 8.94
CA ALA A 438 -18.41 -9.03 8.10
C ALA A 438 -19.77 -9.46 7.53
N ARG A 439 -20.86 -9.41 8.33
CA ARG A 439 -22.21 -9.73 7.84
C ARG A 439 -22.71 -8.72 6.80
N GLU A 440 -22.50 -7.43 7.03
CA GLU A 440 -22.93 -6.36 6.13
C GLU A 440 -22.14 -6.41 4.81
N ALA A 441 -20.82 -6.56 4.89
CA ALA A 441 -19.94 -6.67 3.74
C ALA A 441 -20.27 -7.91 2.88
N GLU A 442 -20.49 -9.07 3.50
CA GLU A 442 -20.87 -10.29 2.80
C GLU A 442 -22.22 -10.16 2.09
N ALA A 443 -23.23 -9.54 2.73
CA ALA A 443 -24.53 -9.30 2.14
C ALA A 443 -24.44 -8.37 0.92
N LYS A 444 -23.69 -7.26 1.04
CA LYS A 444 -23.47 -6.32 -0.08
C LYS A 444 -22.65 -6.96 -1.20
N CYS A 445 -21.60 -7.72 -0.87
CA CYS A 445 -20.78 -8.44 -1.85
C CYS A 445 -21.63 -9.41 -2.70
N ARG A 446 -22.49 -10.21 -2.06
CA ARG A 446 -23.41 -11.11 -2.80
C ARG A 446 -24.35 -10.36 -3.73
N ALA A 447 -24.92 -9.24 -3.27
CA ALA A 447 -25.80 -8.42 -4.10
C ALA A 447 -25.04 -7.81 -5.27
N TYR A 448 -23.82 -7.31 -5.03
CA TYR A 448 -22.95 -6.74 -6.05
C TYR A 448 -22.53 -7.75 -7.13
N LEU A 449 -22.15 -8.97 -6.74
CA LEU A 449 -21.72 -10.02 -7.68
C LEU A 449 -22.90 -10.65 -8.45
N ALA A 450 -24.15 -10.43 -8.03
CA ALA A 450 -25.35 -10.89 -8.71
C ALA A 450 -25.88 -9.91 -9.78
N MET A 451 -25.29 -8.73 -9.91
CA MET A 451 -25.62 -7.72 -10.94
C MET A 451 -25.07 -8.12 -12.31
#